data_1a8baf586e2f4663fa82a73809e552e1
#
_entry.id   1a8baf586e2f4663fa82a73809e552e1
#
_cell.length_a   1.000
_cell.length_b   1.000
_cell.length_c   1.000
_cell.angle_alpha   90.00
_cell.angle_beta   90.00
_cell.angle_gamma   90.00
#
_symmetry.space_group_name_H-M   'P 1'
#
loop_
_entity.id
_entity.type
_entity.pdbx_description
1 polymer ?
#
loop_
_entity_poly.entity_id
_entity_poly.type
_entity_poly.pdbx_seq_one_letter_code
_entity_poly.pdbx_strand_id
1 'polypeptide(L)'
;MIERPSRRAVLKYGAAAAVSAGIGGVLEGQDKKSSLQRTVVIMFDGFGVDYLDQSKMPVLGQWKRDGLYKPVKGLMPSVTNINNASICCGVWPEEHGITGNTYFDEKTGVEDYTESPDLLLTPTLFERAARKGVKTALLSSKAKTITFLLRGAEIVLTAENPTPEWVKKIGPTQSIYSREINYWLMAAAIDVLKNRPDIGCVYVHTTDYPMHTWAPEAPESKEHLARMDELIGQAMHVAPDAAFLVTADHGMNAKTLCWDLERVCERQGVPLRKAFSVGRDRYVKQHRGCSGGAYVYLKNPQDADRVREIISGLKGVEHVIARDQATRDYKLMKSRIGDLVVWGDMGTVFGEMDMERVDFPTGLRSHGSLHELDIPLFVYNAKNAPSADYFSHNLDLARWLYRA
;
A
#
# COMPACT_ATOMS: atom_id res chain seq x y z
N MET A 1 13.11 -26.94 16.84
CA MET A 1 13.87 -25.72 17.21
C MET A 1 14.51 -25.21 15.95
N ILE A 2 13.91 -24.25 15.29
CA ILE A 2 14.46 -23.60 14.10
C ILE A 2 14.90 -22.22 14.59
N GLU A 3 16.21 -21.99 14.54
CA GLU A 3 16.83 -20.73 14.95
C GLU A 3 16.33 -19.57 14.11
N ARG A 4 15.92 -18.50 14.78
CA ARG A 4 15.57 -17.22 14.15
C ARG A 4 16.84 -16.60 13.57
N PRO A 5 16.85 -16.10 12.32
CA PRO A 5 18.01 -15.40 11.78
C PRO A 5 18.30 -14.15 12.60
N SER A 6 19.55 -13.98 13.00
CA SER A 6 20.02 -12.91 13.86
C SER A 6 19.98 -11.54 13.15
N ARG A 7 19.84 -10.47 13.95
CA ARG A 7 19.86 -9.04 13.56
C ARG A 7 21.08 -8.59 12.72
N ARG A 8 22.01 -9.48 12.40
CA ARG A 8 23.22 -9.20 11.60
C ARG A 8 23.06 -9.32 10.09
N ALA A 9 21.94 -9.84 9.57
CA ALA A 9 21.74 -10.02 8.14
C ALA A 9 21.41 -8.70 7.39
N VAL A 10 20.94 -7.67 8.08
CA VAL A 10 20.54 -6.39 7.46
C VAL A 10 21.74 -5.50 7.11
N LEU A 11 22.95 -5.77 7.64
CA LEU A 11 24.13 -4.93 7.45
C LEU A 11 25.12 -5.40 6.36
N LYS A 12 24.81 -6.47 5.61
CA LYS A 12 25.79 -7.06 4.66
C LYS A 12 25.63 -6.65 3.18
N TYR A 13 24.68 -5.83 2.82
CA TYR A 13 24.47 -5.40 1.41
C TYR A 13 24.93 -3.98 1.10
N GLY A 14 25.76 -3.39 1.92
CA GLY A 14 26.20 -2.00 1.80
C GLY A 14 27.67 -1.76 1.47
N ALA A 15 28.44 -2.71 0.92
CA ALA A 15 29.83 -2.44 0.55
C ALA A 15 30.38 -3.45 -0.45
N ALA A 16 30.32 -3.15 -1.75
CA ALA A 16 31.29 -3.67 -2.74
C ALA A 16 31.18 -2.88 -4.04
N ALA A 17 31.95 -1.83 -4.18
CA ALA A 17 32.55 -1.37 -5.43
C ALA A 17 33.55 -0.25 -5.16
N ALA A 18 34.80 -0.59 -5.08
CA ALA A 18 35.90 0.33 -5.33
C ALA A 18 37.11 -0.43 -5.84
N VAL A 19 37.70 0.21 -6.86
CA VAL A 19 39.07 0.11 -7.38
C VAL A 19 39.28 -0.67 -8.67
N SER A 20 39.39 0.08 -9.76
CA SER A 20 40.49 -0.04 -10.70
C SER A 20 40.83 1.34 -11.28
N ALA A 21 42.01 1.82 -10.96
CA ALA A 21 42.60 3.03 -11.53
C ALA A 21 43.18 2.72 -12.92
N GLY A 22 42.92 3.60 -13.88
CA GLY A 22 43.49 3.58 -15.22
C GLY A 22 43.50 5.00 -15.81
N ILE A 23 44.66 5.52 -16.03
CA ILE A 23 45.11 6.85 -16.43
C ILE A 23 44.55 7.27 -17.80
N GLY A 24 44.16 8.54 -17.96
CA GLY A 24 44.33 9.32 -19.19
C GLY A 24 43.06 9.78 -19.89
N GLY A 25 42.86 11.08 -19.93
CA GLY A 25 41.92 11.73 -20.82
C GLY A 25 40.94 12.66 -20.12
N VAL A 26 41.33 13.92 -19.95
CA VAL A 26 40.39 15.02 -19.64
C VAL A 26 39.48 15.18 -20.84
N LEU A 27 38.31 14.58 -20.77
CA LEU A 27 37.13 14.97 -21.55
C LEU A 27 36.19 15.61 -20.55
N GLU A 28 36.00 16.91 -20.67
CA GLU A 28 34.90 17.63 -20.06
C GLU A 28 33.58 16.91 -20.44
N GLY A 29 33.22 15.94 -19.63
CA GLY A 29 31.90 15.37 -19.64
C GLY A 29 30.95 16.43 -19.12
N GLN A 30 30.28 17.16 -20.00
CA GLN A 30 29.05 17.84 -19.67
C GLN A 30 28.15 16.79 -18.98
N ASP A 31 27.93 16.94 -17.67
CA ASP A 31 26.88 16.27 -16.94
C ASP A 31 25.59 16.42 -17.75
N LYS A 32 25.21 15.40 -18.52
CA LYS A 32 23.87 15.27 -19.04
C LYS A 32 22.96 15.16 -17.81
N LYS A 33 22.58 16.32 -17.24
CA LYS A 33 21.47 16.41 -16.31
C LYS A 33 20.35 15.57 -16.90
N SER A 34 19.96 14.53 -16.23
CA SER A 34 18.80 13.70 -16.55
C SER A 34 17.68 14.62 -17.03
N SER A 35 17.27 14.48 -18.30
CA SER A 35 16.18 15.27 -18.90
C SER A 35 14.81 14.91 -18.30
N LEU A 36 14.80 14.01 -17.33
CA LEU A 36 13.60 13.53 -16.65
C LEU A 36 13.20 14.50 -15.53
N GLN A 37 11.96 14.93 -15.57
CA GLN A 37 11.38 15.80 -14.54
C GLN A 37 11.41 15.10 -13.18
N ARG A 38 11.83 15.83 -12.13
CA ARG A 38 11.74 15.37 -10.75
C ARG A 38 10.29 15.06 -10.39
N THR A 39 10.04 13.97 -9.72
CA THR A 39 8.68 13.50 -9.43
C THR A 39 8.52 13.18 -7.95
N VAL A 40 7.39 13.56 -7.38
CA VAL A 40 6.95 13.19 -6.04
C VAL A 40 5.70 12.35 -6.18
N VAL A 41 5.72 11.12 -5.67
CA VAL A 41 4.57 10.21 -5.64
C VAL A 41 4.15 10.07 -4.19
N ILE A 42 2.92 10.45 -3.89
CA ILE A 42 2.34 10.31 -2.54
C ILE A 42 1.22 9.27 -2.61
N MET A 43 1.45 8.13 -1.98
CA MET A 43 0.43 7.15 -1.69
C MET A 43 -0.12 7.45 -0.28
N PHE A 44 -1.30 8.04 -0.24
CA PHE A 44 -1.95 8.49 0.96
C PHE A 44 -2.88 7.37 1.46
N ASP A 45 -2.39 6.53 2.34
CA ASP A 45 -3.01 5.31 2.82
C ASP A 45 -4.39 5.57 3.43
N GLY A 46 -5.41 4.86 2.96
CA GLY A 46 -6.79 4.95 3.43
C GLY A 46 -7.57 6.20 3.00
N PHE A 47 -7.01 7.02 2.09
CA PHE A 47 -7.62 8.28 1.64
C PHE A 47 -8.69 8.06 0.58
N GLY A 48 -9.91 7.69 0.99
CA GLY A 48 -11.07 7.58 0.11
C GLY A 48 -11.58 8.93 -0.41
N VAL A 49 -12.40 8.89 -1.46
CA VAL A 49 -13.03 10.10 -2.05
C VAL A 49 -13.90 10.84 -1.02
N ASP A 50 -14.55 10.11 -0.14
CA ASP A 50 -15.39 10.65 0.94
C ASP A 50 -14.60 11.53 1.93
N TYR A 51 -13.36 11.15 2.27
CA TYR A 51 -12.45 11.96 3.07
C TYR A 51 -12.06 13.27 2.37
N LEU A 52 -11.78 13.19 1.07
CA LEU A 52 -11.47 14.38 0.26
C LEU A 52 -12.66 15.34 0.20
N ASP A 53 -13.87 14.82 -0.02
CA ASP A 53 -15.08 15.64 -0.19
C ASP A 53 -15.54 16.30 1.12
N GLN A 54 -15.25 15.68 2.26
CA GLN A 54 -15.59 16.21 3.59
C GLN A 54 -14.55 17.19 4.16
N SER A 55 -13.40 17.37 3.49
CA SER A 55 -12.26 18.11 4.04
C SER A 55 -11.92 19.35 3.22
N LYS A 56 -11.38 20.36 3.90
CA LYS A 56 -10.84 21.56 3.26
C LYS A 56 -9.35 21.33 2.96
N MET A 57 -9.04 21.09 1.70
CA MET A 57 -7.69 20.84 1.20
C MET A 57 -7.39 21.83 0.05
N PRO A 58 -6.99 23.08 0.35
CA PRO A 58 -6.84 24.12 -0.66
C PRO A 58 -5.80 23.81 -1.73
N VAL A 59 -4.70 23.12 -1.40
CA VAL A 59 -3.67 22.73 -2.36
C VAL A 59 -4.22 21.70 -3.35
N LEU A 60 -4.81 20.61 -2.86
CA LEU A 60 -5.45 19.62 -3.73
C LEU A 60 -6.68 20.20 -4.45
N GLY A 61 -7.38 21.15 -3.82
CA GLY A 61 -8.45 21.93 -4.44
C GLY A 61 -7.96 22.77 -5.62
N GLN A 62 -6.76 23.35 -5.54
CA GLN A 62 -6.11 24.01 -6.68
C GLN A 62 -5.78 22.99 -7.79
N TRP A 63 -5.23 21.82 -7.43
CA TRP A 63 -4.90 20.80 -8.43
C TRP A 63 -6.12 20.24 -9.17
N LYS A 64 -7.31 20.23 -8.53
CA LYS A 64 -8.57 19.92 -9.22
C LYS A 64 -8.88 20.91 -10.35
N ARG A 65 -8.45 22.16 -10.24
CA ARG A 65 -8.70 23.22 -11.25
C ARG A 65 -7.61 23.29 -12.30
N ASP A 66 -6.35 23.23 -11.87
CA ASP A 66 -5.17 23.59 -12.69
C ASP A 66 -4.37 22.36 -13.15
N GLY A 67 -4.70 21.17 -12.63
CA GLY A 67 -4.06 19.90 -12.94
C GLY A 67 -5.05 18.86 -13.42
N LEU A 68 -4.73 17.59 -13.20
CA LEU A 68 -5.62 16.47 -13.43
C LEU A 68 -6.12 15.94 -12.08
N TYR A 69 -7.41 15.84 -11.94
CA TYR A 69 -8.08 15.10 -10.87
C TYR A 69 -9.08 14.12 -11.48
N LYS A 70 -9.05 12.89 -11.00
CA LYS A 70 -10.02 11.86 -11.37
C LYS A 70 -10.25 10.90 -10.20
N PRO A 71 -11.49 10.61 -9.82
CA PRO A 71 -11.80 9.43 -9.03
C PRO A 71 -11.45 8.18 -9.84
N VAL A 72 -10.71 7.27 -9.23
CA VAL A 72 -10.30 6.00 -9.83
C VAL A 72 -10.59 4.85 -8.87
N LYS A 73 -10.35 3.63 -9.30
CA LYS A 73 -10.50 2.45 -8.43
C LYS A 73 -9.14 2.00 -7.87
N GLY A 74 -9.13 1.62 -6.60
CA GLY A 74 -8.10 0.74 -6.06
C GLY A 74 -8.20 -0.66 -6.66
N LEU A 75 -7.27 -1.54 -6.32
CA LEU A 75 -7.31 -2.94 -6.76
C LEU A 75 -7.84 -3.85 -5.64
N MET A 76 -8.47 -4.94 -6.05
CA MET A 76 -8.96 -5.97 -5.12
C MET A 76 -7.88 -7.01 -4.80
N PRO A 77 -7.87 -7.46 -3.54
CA PRO A 77 -8.53 -6.88 -2.36
C PRO A 77 -8.04 -5.46 -2.05
N SER A 78 -8.93 -4.61 -1.57
CA SER A 78 -8.62 -3.20 -1.26
C SER A 78 -7.79 -3.10 0.03
N VAL A 79 -6.55 -3.59 -0.02
CA VAL A 79 -5.59 -3.59 1.10
C VAL A 79 -4.22 -3.05 0.69
N THR A 80 -3.46 -2.61 1.68
CA THR A 80 -2.25 -1.78 1.50
C THR A 80 -1.18 -2.43 0.61
N ASN A 81 -0.77 -3.68 0.87
CA ASN A 81 0.41 -4.24 0.20
C ASN A 81 0.17 -4.50 -1.29
N ILE A 82 -1.00 -5.00 -1.68
CA ILE A 82 -1.34 -5.24 -3.09
C ILE A 82 -1.36 -3.94 -3.87
N ASN A 83 -1.96 -2.88 -3.30
CA ASN A 83 -2.07 -1.59 -3.97
C ASN A 83 -0.73 -0.86 -4.05
N ASN A 84 0.09 -0.89 -2.99
CA ASN A 84 1.46 -0.36 -3.04
C ASN A 84 2.31 -1.07 -4.10
N ALA A 85 2.27 -2.42 -4.15
CA ALA A 85 2.97 -3.19 -5.16
C ALA A 85 2.49 -2.81 -6.57
N SER A 86 1.18 -2.69 -6.78
CA SER A 86 0.59 -2.35 -8.06
C SER A 86 1.01 -0.94 -8.53
N ILE A 87 0.98 0.06 -7.64
CA ILE A 87 1.44 1.42 -7.94
C ILE A 87 2.94 1.42 -8.28
N CYS A 88 3.77 0.77 -7.44
CA CYS A 88 5.22 0.76 -7.62
C CYS A 88 5.67 -0.06 -8.84
N CYS A 89 5.03 -1.19 -9.12
CA CYS A 89 5.37 -2.01 -10.29
C CYS A 89 4.70 -1.54 -11.59
N GLY A 90 3.54 -0.89 -11.48
CA GLY A 90 2.73 -0.43 -12.62
C GLY A 90 2.11 -1.58 -13.40
N VAL A 91 1.84 -2.71 -12.75
CA VAL A 91 1.26 -3.92 -13.32
C VAL A 91 0.22 -4.52 -12.36
N TRP A 92 -0.56 -5.49 -12.86
CA TRP A 92 -1.60 -6.14 -12.09
C TRP A 92 -1.06 -7.17 -11.07
N PRO A 93 -1.84 -7.54 -10.05
CA PRO A 93 -1.45 -8.54 -9.05
C PRO A 93 -1.03 -9.90 -9.62
N GLU A 94 -1.61 -10.33 -10.73
CA GLU A 94 -1.23 -11.57 -11.44
C GLU A 94 0.21 -11.53 -11.95
N GLU A 95 0.77 -10.34 -12.20
CA GLU A 95 2.13 -10.13 -12.67
C GLU A 95 3.12 -9.91 -11.53
N HIS A 96 2.80 -9.03 -10.56
CA HIS A 96 3.74 -8.74 -9.45
C HIS A 96 3.64 -9.73 -8.29
N GLY A 97 2.59 -10.55 -8.23
CA GLY A 97 2.47 -11.67 -7.31
C GLY A 97 1.96 -11.33 -5.90
N ILE A 98 1.72 -10.07 -5.56
CA ILE A 98 1.19 -9.69 -4.23
C ILE A 98 -0.34 -9.74 -4.29
N THR A 99 -0.97 -10.49 -3.39
CA THR A 99 -2.41 -10.73 -3.37
C THR A 99 -3.10 -10.37 -2.05
N GLY A 100 -2.34 -9.90 -1.06
CA GLY A 100 -2.85 -9.49 0.24
C GLY A 100 -1.73 -9.01 1.15
N ASN A 101 -2.06 -8.61 2.37
CA ASN A 101 -1.09 -8.29 3.42
C ASN A 101 -0.52 -9.57 4.08
N THR A 102 -1.24 -10.67 3.97
CA THR A 102 -0.87 -12.02 4.42
C THR A 102 -0.97 -12.98 3.24
N TYR A 103 -0.16 -14.02 3.22
CA TYR A 103 -0.22 -15.12 2.27
C TYR A 103 -0.15 -16.47 2.97
N PHE A 104 -0.61 -17.51 2.27
CA PHE A 104 -0.48 -18.91 2.69
C PHE A 104 0.19 -19.71 1.57
N ASP A 105 1.30 -20.35 1.90
CA ASP A 105 1.95 -21.27 0.97
C ASP A 105 1.35 -22.67 1.14
N GLU A 106 0.56 -23.09 0.18
CA GLU A 106 -0.11 -24.41 0.18
C GLU A 106 0.87 -25.59 0.21
N LYS A 107 2.10 -25.42 -0.27
CA LYS A 107 3.11 -26.50 -0.34
C LYS A 107 3.75 -26.73 1.02
N THR A 108 4.08 -25.66 1.72
CA THR A 108 4.77 -25.73 3.01
C THR A 108 3.81 -25.65 4.20
N GLY A 109 2.56 -25.19 3.99
CA GLY A 109 1.59 -24.93 5.05
C GLY A 109 1.92 -23.68 5.87
N VAL A 110 2.85 -22.85 5.41
CA VAL A 110 3.29 -21.63 6.12
C VAL A 110 2.34 -20.49 5.78
N GLU A 111 1.82 -19.83 6.81
CA GLU A 111 1.16 -18.53 6.73
C GLU A 111 2.11 -17.45 7.25
N ASP A 112 2.30 -16.37 6.50
CA ASP A 112 3.17 -15.27 6.90
C ASP A 112 2.71 -13.93 6.28
N TYR A 113 3.26 -12.83 6.78
CA TYR A 113 3.00 -11.50 6.25
C TYR A 113 3.75 -11.26 4.94
N THR A 114 3.12 -10.50 4.04
CA THR A 114 3.73 -10.10 2.75
C THR A 114 4.74 -8.97 2.98
N GLU A 115 5.92 -9.31 3.49
CA GLU A 115 6.96 -8.35 3.89
C GLU A 115 8.35 -8.68 3.31
N SER A 116 8.47 -9.67 2.43
CA SER A 116 9.74 -10.00 1.76
C SER A 116 9.78 -9.42 0.33
N PRO A 117 10.92 -8.81 -0.08
CA PRO A 117 11.11 -8.36 -1.46
C PRO A 117 11.11 -9.54 -2.47
N ASP A 118 11.38 -10.77 -2.03
CA ASP A 118 11.38 -11.97 -2.87
C ASP A 118 9.98 -12.40 -3.32
N LEU A 119 8.93 -11.91 -2.63
CA LEU A 119 7.55 -12.13 -3.02
C LEU A 119 7.15 -11.31 -4.25
N LEU A 120 7.88 -10.23 -4.54
CA LEU A 120 7.60 -9.32 -5.64
C LEU A 120 8.30 -9.79 -6.92
N LEU A 121 7.52 -10.20 -7.92
CA LEU A 121 8.00 -10.89 -9.12
C LEU A 121 8.38 -9.94 -10.25
N THR A 122 8.05 -8.65 -10.15
CA THR A 122 8.32 -7.64 -11.18
C THR A 122 9.15 -6.49 -10.64
N PRO A 123 9.90 -5.77 -11.51
CA PRO A 123 10.67 -4.61 -11.08
C PRO A 123 9.78 -3.46 -10.59
N THR A 124 10.21 -2.85 -9.49
CA THR A 124 9.60 -1.62 -8.96
C THR A 124 9.93 -0.40 -9.84
N LEU A 125 9.23 0.70 -9.59
CA LEU A 125 9.59 2.00 -10.19
C LEU A 125 11.00 2.44 -9.80
N PHE A 126 11.48 2.05 -8.61
CA PHE A 126 12.84 2.36 -8.13
C PHE A 126 13.89 1.61 -8.96
N GLU A 127 13.67 0.32 -9.23
CA GLU A 127 14.56 -0.46 -10.09
C GLU A 127 14.53 0.05 -11.54
N ARG A 128 13.33 0.44 -12.06
CA ARG A 128 13.23 1.04 -13.40
C ARG A 128 13.93 2.39 -13.47
N ALA A 129 13.80 3.23 -12.45
CA ALA A 129 14.50 4.52 -12.36
C ALA A 129 16.03 4.33 -12.30
N ALA A 130 16.50 3.39 -11.45
CA ALA A 130 17.92 3.08 -11.32
C ALA A 130 18.56 2.63 -12.65
N ARG A 131 17.85 1.83 -13.47
CA ARG A 131 18.32 1.44 -14.83
C ARG A 131 18.49 2.63 -15.76
N LYS A 132 17.81 3.75 -15.49
CA LYS A 132 17.93 5.03 -16.23
C LYS A 132 18.87 6.03 -15.54
N GLY A 133 19.62 5.60 -14.53
CA GLY A 133 20.53 6.46 -13.76
C GLY A 133 19.82 7.48 -12.86
N VAL A 134 18.51 7.29 -12.59
CA VAL A 134 17.73 8.15 -11.70
C VAL A 134 17.77 7.61 -10.29
N LYS A 135 18.27 8.38 -9.34
CA LYS A 135 18.24 8.08 -7.92
C LYS A 135 16.86 8.33 -7.35
N THR A 136 16.42 7.49 -6.44
CA THR A 136 15.08 7.54 -5.86
C THR A 136 15.10 7.45 -4.34
N ALA A 137 14.04 7.95 -3.71
CA ALA A 137 13.81 7.81 -2.28
C ALA A 137 12.46 7.11 -2.02
N LEU A 138 12.49 6.09 -1.17
CA LEU A 138 11.32 5.41 -0.62
C LEU A 138 11.18 5.77 0.85
N LEU A 139 10.14 6.53 1.19
CA LEU A 139 9.82 6.94 2.54
C LEU A 139 8.46 6.36 2.92
N SER A 140 8.37 5.69 4.08
CA SER A 140 7.11 5.12 4.56
C SER A 140 6.92 5.33 6.06
N SER A 141 5.69 5.56 6.48
CA SER A 141 5.31 5.49 7.90
C SER A 141 5.43 4.05 8.42
N LYS A 142 5.15 3.05 7.58
CA LYS A 142 5.11 1.62 7.95
C LYS A 142 6.40 0.89 7.54
N ALA A 143 7.08 0.25 8.49
CA ALA A 143 8.31 -0.51 8.23
C ALA A 143 8.09 -1.68 7.27
N LYS A 144 6.93 -2.35 7.32
CA LYS A 144 6.59 -3.45 6.41
C LYS A 144 6.66 -3.07 4.93
N THR A 145 6.21 -1.86 4.58
CA THR A 145 6.21 -1.36 3.20
C THR A 145 7.64 -1.18 2.68
N ILE A 146 8.53 -0.70 3.55
CA ILE A 146 9.95 -0.59 3.23
C ILE A 146 10.52 -1.97 2.89
N THR A 147 10.26 -2.98 3.72
CA THR A 147 10.91 -4.28 3.58
C THR A 147 10.61 -4.98 2.25
N PHE A 148 9.43 -4.82 1.67
CA PHE A 148 9.12 -5.49 0.41
C PHE A 148 9.33 -4.63 -0.86
N LEU A 149 9.38 -3.28 -0.75
CA LEU A 149 9.54 -2.38 -1.91
C LEU A 149 10.94 -1.82 -2.13
N LEU A 150 11.89 -2.02 -1.21
CA LEU A 150 13.17 -1.29 -1.15
C LEU A 150 14.10 -1.47 -2.35
N ARG A 151 13.88 -2.47 -3.21
CA ARG A 151 14.81 -2.78 -4.31
C ARG A 151 14.94 -1.61 -5.27
N GLY A 152 16.18 -1.14 -5.49
CA GLY A 152 16.53 -0.06 -6.40
C GLY A 152 16.42 1.36 -5.82
N ALA A 153 15.94 1.53 -4.59
CA ALA A 153 15.87 2.84 -3.94
C ALA A 153 17.25 3.24 -3.34
N GLU A 154 17.67 4.49 -3.58
CA GLU A 154 18.91 5.08 -3.04
C GLU A 154 18.74 5.48 -1.57
N ILE A 155 17.63 6.14 -1.24
CA ILE A 155 17.25 6.50 0.13
C ILE A 155 16.07 5.62 0.53
N VAL A 156 16.21 4.96 1.69
CA VAL A 156 15.16 4.14 2.29
C VAL A 156 14.95 4.61 3.71
N LEU A 157 13.74 5.10 4.02
CA LEU A 157 13.41 5.66 5.34
C LEU A 157 12.06 5.14 5.83
N THR A 158 12.03 4.64 7.06
CA THR A 158 10.79 4.41 7.79
C THR A 158 10.65 5.38 8.97
N ALA A 159 9.48 6.03 9.07
CA ALA A 159 9.18 6.88 10.22
C ALA A 159 8.93 6.09 11.51
N GLU A 160 8.52 4.82 11.39
CA GLU A 160 8.31 3.92 12.54
C GLU A 160 9.61 3.64 13.30
N ASN A 161 10.74 3.53 12.58
CA ASN A 161 12.05 3.25 13.15
C ASN A 161 13.14 4.06 12.42
N PRO A 162 13.15 5.40 12.54
CA PRO A 162 14.12 6.24 11.85
C PRO A 162 15.53 6.06 12.42
N THR A 163 16.55 6.27 11.60
CA THR A 163 17.93 6.31 12.09
C THR A 163 18.18 7.53 12.97
N PRO A 164 19.18 7.50 13.87
CA PRO A 164 19.55 8.67 14.69
C PRO A 164 19.84 9.92 13.87
N GLU A 165 20.36 9.77 12.64
CA GLU A 165 20.60 10.89 11.73
C GLU A 165 19.28 11.57 11.33
N TRP A 166 18.25 10.82 10.99
CA TRP A 166 16.94 11.37 10.65
C TRP A 166 16.26 12.00 11.86
N VAL A 167 16.36 11.38 13.04
CA VAL A 167 15.87 11.98 14.30
C VAL A 167 16.56 13.31 14.58
N LYS A 168 17.88 13.43 14.33
CA LYS A 168 18.60 14.69 14.48
C LYS A 168 18.13 15.78 13.51
N LYS A 169 17.75 15.41 12.29
CA LYS A 169 17.31 16.35 11.25
C LYS A 169 15.87 16.83 11.43
N ILE A 170 14.97 15.90 11.74
CA ILE A 170 13.51 16.15 11.73
C ILE A 170 12.94 16.29 13.15
N GLY A 171 13.63 15.77 14.15
CA GLY A 171 13.14 15.61 15.50
C GLY A 171 12.67 14.19 15.80
N PRO A 172 12.21 13.92 17.04
CA PRO A 172 11.74 12.60 17.45
C PRO A 172 10.47 12.20 16.67
N THR A 173 10.42 10.94 16.24
CA THR A 173 9.22 10.38 15.60
C THR A 173 8.13 10.10 16.62
N GLN A 174 6.91 9.91 16.11
CA GLN A 174 5.74 9.55 16.90
C GLN A 174 5.38 8.07 16.69
N SER A 175 4.43 7.57 17.47
CA SER A 175 3.95 6.20 17.33
C SER A 175 3.34 5.96 15.93
N ILE A 176 3.50 4.75 15.40
CA ILE A 176 2.79 4.31 14.19
C ILE A 176 1.25 4.41 14.36
N TYR A 177 0.78 4.39 15.59
CA TYR A 177 -0.62 4.57 15.97
C TYR A 177 -0.92 6.05 16.32
N SER A 178 -0.46 6.96 15.46
CA SER A 178 -0.76 8.39 15.54
C SER A 178 -0.85 9.00 14.14
N ARG A 179 -1.52 10.14 14.01
CA ARG A 179 -1.54 10.91 12.75
C ARG A 179 -0.24 11.71 12.54
N GLU A 180 0.43 12.04 13.63
CA GLU A 180 1.64 12.87 13.66
C GLU A 180 2.84 12.17 13.00
N ILE A 181 2.87 10.84 12.96
CA ILE A 181 3.90 10.09 12.22
C ILE A 181 3.88 10.41 10.72
N ASN A 182 2.68 10.67 10.14
CA ASN A 182 2.53 11.08 8.75
C ASN A 182 3.10 12.49 8.53
N TYR A 183 2.96 13.40 9.51
CA TYR A 183 3.54 14.74 9.45
C TYR A 183 5.06 14.69 9.51
N TRP A 184 5.60 13.85 10.40
CA TRP A 184 7.03 13.59 10.49
C TRP A 184 7.59 13.05 9.16
N LEU A 185 6.90 12.10 8.55
CA LEU A 185 7.28 11.52 7.26
C LEU A 185 7.29 12.58 6.15
N MET A 186 6.27 13.44 6.09
CA MET A 186 6.21 14.52 5.13
C MET A 186 7.33 15.56 5.36
N ALA A 187 7.68 15.86 6.61
CA ALA A 187 8.82 16.73 6.92
C ALA A 187 10.14 16.12 6.43
N ALA A 188 10.32 14.80 6.57
CA ALA A 188 11.48 14.10 6.00
C ALA A 188 11.48 14.13 4.47
N ALA A 189 10.33 13.99 3.82
CA ALA A 189 10.21 14.14 2.36
C ALA A 189 10.59 15.56 1.90
N ILE A 190 10.16 16.58 2.62
CA ILE A 190 10.52 17.98 2.35
C ILE A 190 12.03 18.19 2.52
N ASP A 191 12.66 17.59 3.54
CA ASP A 191 14.13 17.65 3.72
C ASP A 191 14.85 17.00 2.52
N VAL A 192 14.42 15.83 2.06
CA VAL A 192 14.97 15.18 0.86
C VAL A 192 14.81 16.09 -0.37
N LEU A 193 13.62 16.66 -0.56
CA LEU A 193 13.35 17.55 -1.69
C LEU A 193 14.24 18.79 -1.68
N LYS A 194 14.50 19.35 -0.51
CA LYS A 194 15.33 20.56 -0.34
C LYS A 194 16.82 20.27 -0.44
N ASN A 195 17.30 19.19 0.20
CA ASN A 195 18.72 18.98 0.46
C ASN A 195 19.36 17.90 -0.45
N ARG A 196 18.54 17.14 -1.22
CA ARG A 196 19.00 16.10 -2.15
C ARG A 196 18.44 16.32 -3.55
N PRO A 197 18.92 17.39 -4.26
CA PRO A 197 18.47 17.68 -5.63
C PRO A 197 18.83 16.59 -6.63
N ASP A 198 19.77 15.70 -6.31
CA ASP A 198 20.15 14.52 -7.08
C ASP A 198 19.08 13.40 -7.05
N ILE A 199 18.13 13.43 -6.12
CA ILE A 199 17.01 12.47 -6.07
C ILE A 199 15.94 12.89 -7.08
N GLY A 200 15.77 12.10 -8.12
CA GLY A 200 14.82 12.35 -9.21
C GLY A 200 13.40 11.87 -8.93
N CYS A 201 13.20 10.92 -8.00
CA CYS A 201 11.87 10.49 -7.58
C CYS A 201 11.81 10.26 -6.09
N VAL A 202 10.79 10.84 -5.43
CA VAL A 202 10.49 10.63 -4.01
C VAL A 202 9.14 9.96 -3.92
N TYR A 203 9.09 8.75 -3.37
CA TYR A 203 7.86 8.02 -3.05
C TYR A 203 7.57 8.12 -1.56
N VAL A 204 6.39 8.60 -1.20
CA VAL A 204 5.94 8.78 0.18
C VAL A 204 4.71 7.92 0.41
N HIS A 205 4.76 7.05 1.41
CA HIS A 205 3.66 6.19 1.84
C HIS A 205 3.30 6.47 3.30
N THR A 206 2.09 6.97 3.55
CA THR A 206 1.60 7.29 4.90
C THR A 206 1.08 6.04 5.64
N THR A 207 0.54 6.21 6.84
CA THR A 207 -0.27 5.19 7.53
C THR A 207 -1.72 5.63 7.60
N ASP A 208 -2.62 4.69 7.44
CA ASP A 208 -4.08 4.85 7.50
C ASP A 208 -4.65 4.81 8.93
N TYR A 209 -3.80 4.80 9.95
CA TYR A 209 -4.27 4.81 11.35
C TYR A 209 -5.33 5.90 11.64
N PRO A 210 -5.20 7.14 11.12
CA PRO A 210 -6.24 8.16 11.29
C PRO A 210 -7.60 7.73 10.75
N MET A 211 -7.63 7.06 9.59
CA MET A 211 -8.86 6.61 8.92
C MET A 211 -9.50 5.41 9.63
N HIS A 212 -8.69 4.55 10.25
CA HIS A 212 -9.18 3.50 11.14
C HIS A 212 -9.79 4.05 12.43
N THR A 213 -9.36 5.27 12.85
CA THR A 213 -9.77 5.87 14.11
C THR A 213 -10.96 6.81 13.94
N TRP A 214 -10.96 7.65 12.89
CA TRP A 214 -11.94 8.72 12.70
C TRP A 214 -12.65 8.61 11.35
N ALA A 215 -13.95 8.83 11.37
CA ALA A 215 -14.77 8.90 10.15
C ALA A 215 -14.49 10.20 9.36
N PRO A 216 -14.86 10.27 8.06
CA PRO A 216 -14.58 11.44 7.21
C PRO A 216 -15.11 12.76 7.78
N GLU A 217 -16.30 12.72 8.40
CA GLU A 217 -16.96 13.91 9.00
C GLU A 217 -16.36 14.37 10.33
N ALA A 218 -15.52 13.53 10.97
CA ALA A 218 -14.93 13.82 12.27
C ALA A 218 -14.00 15.04 12.19
N PRO A 219 -14.00 15.92 13.22
CA PRO A 219 -13.08 17.06 13.28
C PRO A 219 -11.62 16.66 13.16
N GLU A 220 -11.24 15.56 13.78
CA GLU A 220 -9.86 15.03 13.79
C GLU A 220 -9.41 14.60 12.38
N SER A 221 -10.32 14.01 11.56
CA SER A 221 -10.04 13.70 10.16
C SER A 221 -9.81 14.96 9.35
N LYS A 222 -10.67 15.97 9.51
CA LYS A 222 -10.56 17.26 8.82
C LYS A 222 -9.28 17.99 9.17
N GLU A 223 -8.91 18.00 10.45
CA GLU A 223 -7.64 18.57 10.92
C GLU A 223 -6.42 17.82 10.34
N HIS A 224 -6.46 16.49 10.37
CA HIS A 224 -5.41 15.66 9.79
C HIS A 224 -5.20 15.96 8.30
N LEU A 225 -6.27 15.98 7.52
CA LEU A 225 -6.23 16.20 6.09
C LEU A 225 -5.82 17.63 5.73
N ALA A 226 -6.29 18.63 6.47
CA ALA A 226 -5.83 20.01 6.31
C ALA A 226 -4.32 20.14 6.57
N ARG A 227 -3.79 19.47 7.60
CA ARG A 227 -2.36 19.47 7.89
C ARG A 227 -1.54 18.75 6.80
N MET A 228 -2.03 17.64 6.27
CA MET A 228 -1.39 16.94 5.16
C MET A 228 -1.36 17.80 3.89
N ASP A 229 -2.46 18.47 3.58
CA ASP A 229 -2.55 19.39 2.44
C ASP A 229 -1.55 20.55 2.54
N GLU A 230 -1.41 21.14 3.74
CA GLU A 230 -0.39 22.16 4.03
C GLU A 230 1.04 21.64 3.78
N LEU A 231 1.36 20.43 4.24
CA LEU A 231 2.67 19.82 4.06
C LEU A 231 2.95 19.47 2.58
N ILE A 232 1.94 19.09 1.82
CA ILE A 232 2.03 18.95 0.35
C ILE A 232 2.36 20.31 -0.28
N GLY A 233 1.71 21.39 0.15
CA GLY A 233 2.02 22.75 -0.30
C GLY A 233 3.46 23.18 0.03
N GLN A 234 3.97 22.83 1.21
CA GLN A 234 5.37 23.07 1.59
C GLN A 234 6.34 22.26 0.70
N ALA A 235 6.01 21.00 0.36
CA ALA A 235 6.80 20.19 -0.56
C ALA A 235 6.86 20.82 -1.98
N MET A 236 5.73 21.35 -2.47
CA MET A 236 5.68 22.09 -3.74
C MET A 236 6.55 23.36 -3.70
N HIS A 237 6.53 24.09 -2.59
CA HIS A 237 7.32 25.32 -2.45
C HIS A 237 8.83 25.06 -2.54
N VAL A 238 9.33 23.95 -1.97
CA VAL A 238 10.76 23.60 -2.02
C VAL A 238 11.17 22.89 -3.33
N ALA A 239 10.22 22.37 -4.09
CA ALA A 239 10.44 21.69 -5.36
C ALA A 239 9.44 22.15 -6.44
N PRO A 240 9.44 23.44 -6.83
CA PRO A 240 8.40 24.01 -7.69
C PRO A 240 8.39 23.43 -9.12
N ASP A 241 9.50 22.87 -9.58
CA ASP A 241 9.62 22.25 -10.90
C ASP A 241 9.29 20.74 -10.90
N ALA A 242 8.99 20.15 -9.73
CA ALA A 242 8.66 18.75 -9.63
C ALA A 242 7.22 18.48 -10.10
N ALA A 243 7.02 17.28 -10.67
CA ALA A 243 5.68 16.71 -10.82
C ALA A 243 5.22 16.12 -9.49
N PHE A 244 3.94 16.32 -9.16
CA PHE A 244 3.32 15.75 -7.98
C PHE A 244 2.19 14.80 -8.40
N LEU A 245 2.27 13.56 -7.94
CA LEU A 245 1.32 12.50 -8.20
C LEU A 245 0.78 12.01 -6.85
N VAL A 246 -0.54 12.08 -6.66
CA VAL A 246 -1.17 11.66 -5.39
C VAL A 246 -2.29 10.67 -5.69
N THR A 247 -2.33 9.58 -4.94
CA THR A 247 -3.45 8.64 -4.92
C THR A 247 -3.53 7.96 -3.55
N ALA A 248 -4.52 7.10 -3.38
CA ALA A 248 -4.65 6.20 -2.24
C ALA A 248 -4.57 4.74 -2.70
N ASP A 249 -4.46 3.84 -1.75
CA ASP A 249 -4.55 2.40 -1.96
C ASP A 249 -6.00 1.90 -1.84
N HIS A 250 -6.77 2.45 -0.90
CA HIS A 250 -8.18 2.16 -0.63
C HIS A 250 -8.84 3.31 0.15
N GLY A 251 -10.15 3.23 0.28
CA GLY A 251 -10.94 4.00 1.23
C GLY A 251 -11.12 3.28 2.56
N MET A 252 -12.11 3.70 3.38
CA MET A 252 -12.32 3.18 4.72
C MET A 252 -13.79 3.25 5.13
N ASN A 253 -14.39 2.13 5.59
CA ASN A 253 -15.77 2.09 6.03
C ASN A 253 -15.92 1.61 7.48
N ALA A 254 -17.02 2.00 8.11
CA ALA A 254 -17.43 1.44 9.39
C ALA A 254 -17.82 -0.02 9.23
N LYS A 255 -17.39 -0.87 10.15
CA LYS A 255 -17.67 -2.31 10.17
C LYS A 255 -18.41 -2.66 11.45
N THR A 256 -19.47 -3.44 11.32
CA THR A 256 -20.37 -3.79 12.42
C THR A 256 -20.39 -5.27 12.73
N LEU A 257 -19.85 -6.10 11.84
CA LEU A 257 -19.95 -7.56 11.92
C LEU A 257 -18.62 -8.21 11.49
N CYS A 258 -18.16 -9.19 12.27
CA CYS A 258 -17.04 -10.06 11.91
C CYS A 258 -17.45 -11.52 11.94
N TRP A 259 -16.99 -12.30 10.96
CA TRP A 259 -17.08 -13.74 10.93
C TRP A 259 -15.71 -14.41 10.99
N ASP A 260 -15.59 -15.45 11.82
CA ASP A 260 -14.50 -16.43 11.76
C ASP A 260 -14.94 -17.61 10.89
N LEU A 261 -14.49 -17.64 9.65
CA LEU A 261 -14.91 -18.63 8.66
C LEU A 261 -14.43 -20.06 9.00
N GLU A 262 -13.27 -20.21 9.65
CA GLU A 262 -12.79 -21.52 10.08
C GLU A 262 -13.75 -22.13 11.11
N ARG A 263 -14.13 -21.36 12.13
CA ARG A 263 -15.07 -21.81 13.17
C ARG A 263 -16.47 -22.09 12.61
N VAL A 264 -16.94 -21.22 11.71
CA VAL A 264 -18.25 -21.43 11.05
C VAL A 264 -18.28 -22.77 10.32
N CYS A 265 -17.29 -23.04 9.48
CA CYS A 265 -17.24 -24.26 8.68
C CYS A 265 -16.99 -25.50 9.54
N GLU A 266 -16.15 -25.41 10.57
CA GLU A 266 -15.90 -26.50 11.52
C GLU A 266 -17.18 -26.91 12.24
N ARG A 267 -17.97 -25.95 12.75
CA ARG A 267 -19.27 -26.23 13.39
C ARG A 267 -20.27 -26.89 12.45
N GLN A 268 -20.22 -26.59 11.17
CA GLN A 268 -21.05 -27.19 10.13
C GLN A 268 -20.51 -28.56 9.66
N GLY A 269 -19.44 -29.07 10.29
CA GLY A 269 -18.85 -30.39 10.02
C GLY A 269 -18.00 -30.40 8.71
N VAL A 270 -17.57 -29.23 8.23
CA VAL A 270 -16.75 -29.09 7.02
C VAL A 270 -15.49 -28.27 7.33
N PRO A 271 -14.52 -28.86 8.08
CA PRO A 271 -13.34 -28.13 8.49
C PRO A 271 -12.49 -27.68 7.29
N LEU A 272 -12.07 -26.43 7.31
CA LEU A 272 -11.17 -25.86 6.30
C LEU A 272 -9.72 -26.28 6.56
N ARG A 273 -8.89 -26.21 5.53
CA ARG A 273 -7.44 -26.26 5.69
C ARG A 273 -6.93 -24.97 6.30
N LYS A 274 -7.42 -23.83 5.80
CA LYS A 274 -7.13 -22.49 6.32
C LYS A 274 -8.17 -21.48 5.81
N ALA A 275 -8.49 -20.47 6.63
CA ALA A 275 -9.11 -19.24 6.18
C ALA A 275 -8.49 -18.04 6.91
N PHE A 276 -8.23 -16.96 6.21
CA PHE A 276 -7.70 -15.76 6.84
C PHE A 276 -8.14 -14.49 6.12
N SER A 277 -8.14 -13.42 6.88
CA SER A 277 -8.38 -12.05 6.39
C SER A 277 -7.24 -11.58 5.49
N VAL A 278 -7.56 -11.11 4.28
CA VAL A 278 -6.57 -10.64 3.30
C VAL A 278 -5.82 -9.38 3.74
N GLY A 279 -6.41 -8.60 4.66
CA GLY A 279 -5.81 -7.38 5.20
C GLY A 279 -5.04 -7.58 6.50
N ARG A 280 -5.00 -8.80 7.06
CA ARG A 280 -4.28 -9.07 8.31
C ARG A 280 -2.81 -8.77 8.18
N ASP A 281 -2.26 -8.01 9.14
CA ASP A 281 -0.83 -7.74 9.27
C ASP A 281 -0.44 -7.51 10.74
N ARG A 282 0.80 -7.07 10.97
CA ARG A 282 1.32 -6.83 12.34
C ARG A 282 0.68 -5.64 13.07
N TYR A 283 -0.03 -4.75 12.38
CA TYR A 283 -0.62 -3.53 12.96
C TYR A 283 -2.04 -3.79 13.51
N VAL A 284 -2.17 -4.86 14.30
CA VAL A 284 -3.47 -5.35 14.82
C VAL A 284 -4.29 -4.32 15.59
N LYS A 285 -3.67 -3.27 16.16
CA LYS A 285 -4.42 -2.19 16.85
C LYS A 285 -5.27 -1.36 15.89
N GLN A 286 -4.95 -1.34 14.59
CA GLN A 286 -5.71 -0.61 13.57
C GLN A 286 -6.98 -1.37 13.20
N HIS A 287 -6.86 -2.65 12.82
CA HIS A 287 -7.91 -3.41 12.16
C HIS A 287 -8.30 -4.70 12.91
N ARG A 288 -7.73 -4.97 14.11
CA ARG A 288 -7.97 -6.19 14.90
C ARG A 288 -7.75 -7.50 14.14
N GLY A 289 -6.90 -7.50 13.11
CA GLY A 289 -6.68 -8.66 12.23
C GLY A 289 -7.80 -8.92 11.23
N CYS A 290 -8.77 -8.01 11.09
CA CYS A 290 -9.96 -8.19 10.26
C CYS A 290 -9.94 -7.29 9.02
N SER A 291 -10.47 -7.78 7.90
CA SER A 291 -10.75 -6.97 6.71
C SER A 291 -11.98 -7.46 5.96
N GLY A 292 -12.47 -6.66 5.01
CA GLY A 292 -13.65 -6.95 4.21
C GLY A 292 -13.53 -8.13 3.24
N GLY A 293 -12.37 -8.79 3.17
CA GLY A 293 -12.13 -9.96 2.34
C GLY A 293 -11.39 -11.08 3.04
N ALA A 294 -11.61 -12.31 2.59
CA ALA A 294 -10.91 -13.50 3.07
C ALA A 294 -10.55 -14.46 1.95
N TYR A 295 -9.45 -15.17 2.12
CA TYR A 295 -9.10 -16.37 1.34
C TYR A 295 -9.44 -17.62 2.14
N VAL A 296 -10.05 -18.59 1.45
CA VAL A 296 -10.46 -19.88 2.02
C VAL A 296 -9.78 -21.01 1.27
N TYR A 297 -9.02 -21.82 1.98
CA TYR A 297 -8.32 -22.99 1.47
C TYR A 297 -9.03 -24.25 1.97
N LEU A 298 -9.48 -25.08 1.05
CA LEU A 298 -10.23 -26.29 1.35
C LEU A 298 -9.32 -27.40 1.87
N LYS A 299 -9.77 -28.12 2.88
CA LYS A 299 -9.13 -29.37 3.31
C LYS A 299 -9.38 -30.49 2.32
N ASN A 300 -10.60 -30.55 1.78
CA ASN A 300 -11.00 -31.47 0.73
C ASN A 300 -11.64 -30.66 -0.43
N PRO A 301 -11.09 -30.67 -1.65
CA PRO A 301 -11.63 -29.93 -2.79
C PRO A 301 -13.09 -30.29 -3.12
N GLN A 302 -13.56 -31.51 -2.76
CA GLN A 302 -14.93 -31.95 -3.02
C GLN A 302 -15.95 -31.19 -2.16
N ASP A 303 -15.52 -30.54 -1.08
CA ASP A 303 -16.40 -29.76 -0.21
C ASP A 303 -16.67 -28.33 -0.73
N ALA A 304 -16.12 -27.96 -1.89
CA ALA A 304 -16.17 -26.59 -2.41
C ALA A 304 -17.60 -26.01 -2.47
N ASP A 305 -18.56 -26.76 -3.01
CA ASP A 305 -19.93 -26.29 -3.16
C ASP A 305 -20.63 -26.16 -1.79
N ARG A 306 -20.39 -27.11 -0.88
CA ARG A 306 -20.94 -27.06 0.47
C ARG A 306 -20.36 -25.91 1.29
N VAL A 307 -19.04 -25.68 1.23
CA VAL A 307 -18.39 -24.54 1.88
C VAL A 307 -18.92 -23.23 1.32
N ARG A 308 -19.09 -23.14 0.00
CA ARG A 308 -19.67 -21.97 -0.66
C ARG A 308 -21.08 -21.69 -0.17
N GLU A 309 -21.93 -22.71 -0.10
CA GLU A 309 -23.32 -22.60 0.40
C GLU A 309 -23.35 -22.08 1.85
N ILE A 310 -22.55 -22.70 2.73
CA ILE A 310 -22.45 -22.29 4.15
C ILE A 310 -22.06 -20.82 4.26
N ILE A 311 -20.98 -20.41 3.58
CA ILE A 311 -20.43 -19.05 3.70
C ILE A 311 -21.38 -18.05 3.06
N SER A 312 -21.97 -18.34 1.89
CA SER A 312 -22.93 -17.47 1.21
C SER A 312 -24.22 -17.26 2.03
N GLY A 313 -24.56 -18.19 2.93
CA GLY A 313 -25.70 -18.05 3.83
C GLY A 313 -25.45 -17.12 5.04
N LEU A 314 -24.23 -16.66 5.25
CA LEU A 314 -23.88 -15.79 6.38
C LEU A 314 -24.33 -14.34 6.09
N LYS A 315 -24.90 -13.70 7.12
CA LYS A 315 -25.29 -12.29 7.03
C LYS A 315 -24.09 -11.43 6.66
N GLY A 316 -24.25 -10.56 5.65
CA GLY A 316 -23.23 -9.62 5.22
C GLY A 316 -22.14 -10.20 4.31
N VAL A 317 -22.23 -11.49 3.95
CA VAL A 317 -21.42 -12.04 2.85
C VAL A 317 -22.08 -11.68 1.53
N GLU A 318 -21.34 -10.94 0.70
CA GLU A 318 -21.84 -10.43 -0.58
C GLU A 318 -21.44 -11.35 -1.75
N HIS A 319 -20.20 -11.85 -1.72
CA HIS A 319 -19.70 -12.76 -2.75
C HIS A 319 -18.86 -13.90 -2.17
N VAL A 320 -19.08 -15.10 -2.70
CA VAL A 320 -18.20 -16.26 -2.52
C VAL A 320 -17.88 -16.82 -3.90
N ILE A 321 -16.68 -16.56 -4.39
CA ILE A 321 -16.27 -16.88 -5.76
C ILE A 321 -15.12 -17.87 -5.78
N ALA A 322 -15.08 -18.69 -6.81
CA ALA A 322 -14.00 -19.66 -7.01
C ALA A 322 -12.69 -18.97 -7.41
N ARG A 323 -11.56 -19.61 -7.10
CA ARG A 323 -10.19 -19.18 -7.44
C ARG A 323 -10.06 -18.70 -8.88
N ASP A 324 -10.56 -19.48 -9.84
CA ASP A 324 -10.46 -19.15 -11.27
C ASP A 324 -11.26 -17.92 -11.67
N GLN A 325 -12.41 -17.71 -11.06
CA GLN A 325 -13.19 -16.50 -11.25
C GLN A 325 -12.49 -15.29 -10.66
N ALA A 326 -11.98 -15.37 -9.42
CA ALA A 326 -11.24 -14.29 -8.79
C ALA A 326 -9.98 -13.90 -9.58
N THR A 327 -9.27 -14.89 -10.14
CA THR A 327 -8.14 -14.65 -11.04
C THR A 327 -8.53 -13.82 -12.25
N ARG A 328 -9.64 -14.13 -12.90
CA ARG A 328 -10.11 -13.39 -14.10
C ARG A 328 -10.61 -12.00 -13.74
N ASP A 329 -11.47 -11.91 -12.74
CA ASP A 329 -12.24 -10.69 -12.44
C ASP A 329 -11.36 -9.63 -11.79
N TYR A 330 -10.42 -10.05 -10.91
CA TYR A 330 -9.57 -9.13 -10.14
C TYR A 330 -8.08 -9.19 -10.52
N LYS A 331 -7.72 -9.93 -11.56
CA LYS A 331 -6.33 -10.07 -12.01
C LYS A 331 -5.39 -10.54 -10.89
N LEU A 332 -5.85 -11.46 -10.04
CA LEU A 332 -5.08 -12.02 -8.94
C LEU A 332 -4.22 -13.20 -9.41
N MET A 333 -3.04 -13.35 -8.82
CA MET A 333 -2.17 -14.50 -9.11
C MET A 333 -2.79 -15.79 -8.55
N LYS A 334 -3.24 -16.67 -9.43
CA LYS A 334 -3.96 -17.91 -9.13
C LYS A 334 -3.29 -18.77 -8.04
N SER A 335 -1.96 -18.87 -8.09
CA SER A 335 -1.18 -19.70 -7.14
C SER A 335 -0.99 -19.08 -5.74
N ARG A 336 -1.52 -17.88 -5.51
CA ARG A 336 -1.34 -17.13 -4.24
C ARG A 336 -2.66 -16.69 -3.61
N ILE A 337 -3.78 -17.30 -4.02
CA ILE A 337 -5.11 -17.04 -3.45
C ILE A 337 -5.78 -18.36 -3.08
N GLY A 338 -6.79 -18.31 -2.19
CA GLY A 338 -7.53 -19.48 -1.73
C GLY A 338 -8.37 -20.16 -2.83
N ASP A 339 -8.87 -21.36 -2.57
CA ASP A 339 -9.82 -22.08 -3.42
C ASP A 339 -11.11 -21.30 -3.62
N LEU A 340 -11.53 -20.61 -2.53
CA LEU A 340 -12.62 -19.63 -2.56
C LEU A 340 -12.11 -18.28 -2.06
N VAL A 341 -12.69 -17.23 -2.62
CA VAL A 341 -12.46 -15.83 -2.24
C VAL A 341 -13.78 -15.26 -1.77
N VAL A 342 -13.77 -14.64 -0.60
CA VAL A 342 -14.99 -14.15 0.08
C VAL A 342 -14.90 -12.63 0.20
N TRP A 343 -15.95 -11.93 -0.23
CA TRP A 343 -16.10 -10.49 -0.01
C TRP A 343 -17.33 -10.21 0.86
N GLY A 344 -17.14 -9.38 1.87
CA GLY A 344 -18.22 -8.86 2.70
C GLY A 344 -18.88 -7.63 2.09
N ASP A 345 -20.09 -7.35 2.54
CA ASP A 345 -20.75 -6.07 2.33
C ASP A 345 -19.99 -4.93 3.04
N MET A 346 -20.50 -3.70 2.91
CA MET A 346 -19.89 -2.51 3.50
C MET A 346 -19.63 -2.66 5.02
N GLY A 347 -20.49 -3.39 5.75
CA GLY A 347 -20.45 -3.51 7.21
C GLY A 347 -19.73 -4.75 7.73
N THR A 348 -19.30 -5.67 6.87
CA THR A 348 -18.82 -7.00 7.26
C THR A 348 -17.31 -7.14 7.04
N VAL A 349 -16.65 -7.77 8.02
CA VAL A 349 -15.25 -8.19 7.95
C VAL A 349 -15.11 -9.66 8.31
N PHE A 350 -13.94 -10.21 7.96
CA PHE A 350 -13.52 -11.56 8.30
C PHE A 350 -12.23 -11.52 9.09
N GLY A 351 -12.07 -12.44 10.03
CA GLY A 351 -10.86 -12.53 10.84
C GLY A 351 -10.92 -13.68 11.82
N GLU A 352 -9.81 -13.97 12.48
CA GLU A 352 -9.69 -14.97 13.50
C GLU A 352 -10.23 -14.40 14.83
N MET A 353 -11.24 -15.05 15.43
CA MET A 353 -11.96 -14.60 16.62
C MET A 353 -12.09 -15.71 17.65
N ASP A 354 -12.43 -15.35 18.91
CA ASP A 354 -12.75 -16.32 19.93
C ASP A 354 -14.13 -17.00 19.72
N MET A 355 -14.99 -16.36 18.91
CA MET A 355 -16.32 -16.83 18.54
C MET A 355 -16.49 -16.82 17.02
N GLU A 356 -17.46 -17.59 16.50
CA GLU A 356 -17.78 -17.61 15.07
C GLU A 356 -18.20 -16.26 14.53
N ARG A 357 -18.90 -15.48 15.36
CA ARG A 357 -19.45 -14.17 15.03
C ARG A 357 -19.21 -13.16 16.14
N VAL A 358 -18.77 -12.00 15.77
CA VAL A 358 -18.64 -10.84 16.68
C VAL A 358 -19.36 -9.65 16.06
N ASP A 359 -20.27 -9.04 16.81
CA ASP A 359 -20.89 -7.77 16.46
C ASP A 359 -20.09 -6.62 17.09
N PHE A 360 -19.79 -5.57 16.32
CA PHE A 360 -19.07 -4.38 16.79
C PHE A 360 -20.04 -3.19 16.96
N PRO A 361 -20.62 -3.01 18.15
CA PRO A 361 -21.62 -1.96 18.37
C PRO A 361 -21.05 -0.53 18.28
N THR A 362 -19.75 -0.35 18.48
CA THR A 362 -19.04 0.94 18.42
C THR A 362 -17.97 0.95 17.32
N GLY A 363 -18.39 0.61 16.12
CA GLY A 363 -17.65 0.85 14.89
C GLY A 363 -16.15 0.56 14.88
N LEU A 364 -15.75 -0.67 14.53
CA LEU A 364 -14.48 -0.89 13.88
C LEU A 364 -14.52 -0.15 12.52
N ARG A 365 -13.46 0.53 12.13
CA ARG A 365 -13.28 1.01 10.75
C ARG A 365 -12.21 0.17 10.06
N SER A 366 -12.54 -0.34 8.88
CA SER A 366 -11.64 -1.22 8.12
C SER A 366 -11.98 -1.17 6.62
N HIS A 367 -11.21 -1.89 5.84
CA HIS A 367 -11.24 -1.94 4.39
C HIS A 367 -11.04 -3.38 3.90
N GLY A 368 -10.87 -3.61 2.60
CA GLY A 368 -10.55 -4.92 2.02
C GLY A 368 -11.68 -5.53 1.19
N SER A 369 -12.81 -4.82 1.03
CA SER A 369 -13.97 -5.23 0.21
C SER A 369 -14.10 -4.36 -1.05
N LEU A 370 -15.16 -4.60 -1.82
CA LEU A 370 -15.51 -3.80 -3.01
C LEU A 370 -15.91 -2.36 -2.68
N HIS A 371 -16.29 -2.10 -1.42
CA HIS A 371 -16.84 -0.83 -0.96
C HIS A 371 -15.79 0.23 -0.59
N GLU A 372 -14.51 -0.12 -0.58
CA GLU A 372 -13.38 0.77 -0.31
C GLU A 372 -12.52 1.05 -1.55
N LEU A 373 -13.04 0.81 -2.76
CA LEU A 373 -12.28 0.97 -4.01
C LEU A 373 -12.24 2.40 -4.54
N ASP A 374 -13.20 3.28 -4.17
CA ASP A 374 -13.26 4.65 -4.70
C ASP A 374 -12.23 5.55 -4.03
N ILE A 375 -11.22 5.96 -4.81
CA ILE A 375 -10.08 6.74 -4.34
C ILE A 375 -9.76 7.91 -5.28
N PRO A 376 -9.18 9.01 -4.77
CA PRO A 376 -8.76 10.12 -5.60
C PRO A 376 -7.44 9.82 -6.32
N LEU A 377 -7.28 10.37 -7.51
CA LEU A 377 -6.01 10.42 -8.23
C LEU A 377 -5.78 11.85 -8.72
N PHE A 378 -4.59 12.38 -8.42
CA PHE A 378 -4.14 13.70 -8.84
C PHE A 378 -2.82 13.61 -9.59
N VAL A 379 -2.71 14.38 -10.65
CA VAL A 379 -1.46 14.65 -11.38
C VAL A 379 -1.31 16.15 -11.53
N TYR A 380 -0.26 16.70 -10.97
CA TYR A 380 0.01 18.13 -11.02
C TYR A 380 1.42 18.42 -11.54
N ASN A 381 1.56 19.44 -12.37
CA ASN A 381 2.82 19.91 -12.95
C ASN A 381 3.64 18.84 -13.67
N ALA A 382 3.02 17.78 -14.18
CA ALA A 382 3.72 16.72 -14.91
C ALA A 382 3.75 17.01 -16.42
N LYS A 383 4.94 17.26 -16.97
CA LYS A 383 5.12 17.68 -18.37
C LYS A 383 4.72 16.62 -19.40
N ASN A 384 4.83 15.34 -19.07
CA ASN A 384 4.58 14.23 -19.99
C ASN A 384 3.53 13.25 -19.41
N ALA A 385 2.58 13.76 -18.62
CA ALA A 385 1.52 12.93 -18.10
C ALA A 385 0.60 12.45 -19.23
N PRO A 386 0.12 11.21 -19.17
CA PRO A 386 -0.96 10.74 -20.02
C PRO A 386 -2.23 11.58 -19.85
N SER A 387 -3.14 11.49 -20.83
CA SER A 387 -4.46 12.12 -20.73
C SER A 387 -5.31 11.48 -19.61
N ALA A 388 -6.36 12.16 -19.18
CA ALA A 388 -7.24 11.69 -18.09
C ALA A 388 -7.83 10.29 -18.34
N ASP A 389 -8.06 9.92 -19.60
CA ASP A 389 -8.65 8.60 -19.96
C ASP A 389 -7.69 7.43 -19.70
N TYR A 390 -6.38 7.71 -19.58
CA TYR A 390 -5.40 6.69 -19.24
C TYR A 390 -5.59 6.14 -17.81
N PHE A 391 -6.04 6.98 -16.89
CA PHE A 391 -6.14 6.65 -15.47
C PHE A 391 -7.50 6.02 -15.14
N SER A 392 -7.52 4.76 -14.80
CA SER A 392 -8.72 4.02 -14.37
C SER A 392 -8.54 3.40 -12.98
N HIS A 393 -7.30 3.08 -12.63
CA HIS A 393 -6.91 2.50 -11.35
C HIS A 393 -5.71 3.23 -10.75
N ASN A 394 -5.48 3.07 -9.45
CA ASN A 394 -4.31 3.67 -8.79
C ASN A 394 -2.97 3.19 -9.36
N LEU A 395 -2.89 1.97 -9.87
CA LEU A 395 -1.68 1.44 -10.52
C LEU A 395 -1.23 2.29 -11.71
N ASP A 396 -2.15 3.02 -12.34
CA ASP A 396 -1.85 3.85 -13.50
C ASP A 396 -1.07 5.11 -13.12
N LEU A 397 -1.12 5.53 -11.83
CA LEU A 397 -0.50 6.76 -11.35
C LEU A 397 0.98 6.88 -11.70
N ALA A 398 1.75 5.83 -11.41
CA ALA A 398 3.19 5.80 -11.63
C ALA A 398 3.61 4.82 -12.76
N ARG A 399 2.64 4.19 -13.39
CA ARG A 399 2.86 3.17 -14.41
C ARG A 399 3.65 3.66 -15.62
N TRP A 400 3.48 4.91 -16.02
CA TRP A 400 4.17 5.55 -17.15
C TRP A 400 5.57 6.10 -16.81
N LEU A 401 5.92 6.19 -15.50
CA LEU A 401 7.23 6.65 -15.07
C LEU A 401 8.31 5.59 -15.38
N TYR A 402 9.44 6.06 -15.94
CA TYR A 402 10.64 5.24 -16.18
C TYR A 402 10.40 4.01 -17.05
N ARG A 403 9.40 4.01 -17.91
CA ARG A 403 9.24 2.98 -18.93
C ARG A 403 10.33 3.07 -19.99
N ALA A 404 10.60 1.93 -20.64
CA ALA A 404 11.61 1.82 -21.69
C ALA A 404 11.31 2.73 -22.87
#